data_ccc6f3265a1d025f92faf623ae8f7e7f
#
_entry.id   ccc6f3265a1d025f92faf623ae8f7e7f
#
_cell.length_a   1.000
_cell.length_b   1.000
_cell.length_c   1.000
_cell.angle_alpha   90.00
_cell.angle_beta   90.00
_cell.angle_gamma   90.00
#
_symmetry.space_group_name_H-M   'P 1'
#
loop_
_entity.id
_entity.type
_entity.pdbx_description
1 polymer ?
#
loop_
_entity_poly.entity_id
_entity_poly.type
_entity_poly.pdbx_seq_one_letter_code
_entity_poly.pdbx_strand_id
1 'polypeptide(L)'
;WAAVQAVWDHFESYRPQIAEKERRVYGKEPEWVAPQPFTVTTTDGTSVQLRGGYYPIKYDPAASQRAEEHADAESAKRQLQGAYTTATTRRSFTKARAEEVSGRPLLYTLGGLYSGVNDVIHDLAWHEWLIDANRLLRSHTIDQAIREHYGPEAKQQFKTWAADIAEGE
;
A
#
# COMPACT_ATOMS: atom_id res chain seq x y z
N TRP A 1 -1.35 -27.08 2.49
CA TRP A 1 -2.45 -26.10 2.69
C TRP A 1 -2.34 -25.33 4.01
N ALA A 2 -1.81 -25.95 5.07
CA ALA A 2 -1.59 -25.27 6.36
C ALA A 2 -0.74 -23.98 6.21
N ALA A 3 0.32 -24.03 5.41
CA ALA A 3 1.16 -22.84 5.15
C ALA A 3 0.38 -21.74 4.40
N VAL A 4 -0.51 -22.09 3.47
CA VAL A 4 -1.35 -21.12 2.76
C VAL A 4 -2.30 -20.42 3.72
N GLN A 5 -2.96 -21.19 4.58
CA GLN A 5 -3.85 -20.61 5.61
C GLN A 5 -3.07 -19.73 6.60
N ALA A 6 -1.86 -20.14 7.00
CA ALA A 6 -1.02 -19.34 7.88
C ALA A 6 -0.62 -17.99 7.28
N VAL A 7 -0.38 -17.92 5.97
CA VAL A 7 -0.12 -16.66 5.27
C VAL A 7 -1.34 -15.74 5.32
N TRP A 8 -2.54 -16.26 5.05
CA TRP A 8 -3.76 -15.47 5.16
C TRP A 8 -4.01 -14.98 6.58
N ASP A 9 -3.84 -15.86 7.57
CA ASP A 9 -4.00 -15.51 8.99
C ASP A 9 -2.98 -14.44 9.43
N HIS A 10 -1.77 -14.45 8.87
CA HIS A 10 -0.77 -13.43 9.12
C HIS A 10 -1.25 -12.05 8.63
N PHE A 11 -1.79 -11.93 7.41
CA PHE A 11 -2.36 -10.66 6.94
C PHE A 11 -3.59 -10.24 7.74
N GLU A 12 -4.46 -11.17 8.11
CA GLU A 12 -5.62 -10.90 8.96
C GLU A 12 -5.23 -10.35 10.33
N SER A 13 -4.05 -10.73 10.85
CA SER A 13 -3.56 -10.25 12.15
C SER A 13 -3.27 -8.75 12.19
N TYR A 14 -3.08 -8.08 11.04
CA TYR A 14 -2.90 -6.63 10.96
C TYR A 14 -4.21 -5.84 10.99
N ARG A 15 -5.36 -6.47 10.77
CA ARG A 15 -6.68 -5.78 10.72
C ARG A 15 -6.96 -4.90 11.91
N PRO A 16 -6.75 -5.30 13.18
CA PRO A 16 -7.02 -4.43 14.32
C PRO A 16 -6.20 -3.13 14.30
N GLN A 17 -4.91 -3.22 13.97
CA GLN A 17 -4.02 -2.07 13.90
C GLN A 17 -4.39 -1.13 12.75
N ILE A 18 -4.74 -1.69 11.58
CA ILE A 18 -5.21 -0.93 10.43
C ILE A 18 -6.52 -0.22 10.77
N ALA A 19 -7.49 -0.94 11.37
CA ALA A 19 -8.79 -0.37 11.75
C ALA A 19 -8.63 0.77 12.76
N GLU A 20 -7.75 0.61 13.74
CA GLU A 20 -7.46 1.64 14.73
C GLU A 20 -6.84 2.89 14.07
N LYS A 21 -5.83 2.71 13.20
CA LYS A 21 -5.23 3.80 12.43
C LYS A 21 -6.28 4.51 11.55
N GLU A 22 -7.09 3.78 10.82
CA GLU A 22 -8.13 4.36 9.95
C GLU A 22 -9.16 5.16 10.75
N ARG A 23 -9.55 4.67 11.93
CA ARG A 23 -10.44 5.43 12.83
C ARG A 23 -9.80 6.72 13.32
N ARG A 24 -8.51 6.70 13.69
CA ARG A 24 -7.80 7.92 14.12
C ARG A 24 -7.68 8.93 12.98
N VAL A 25 -7.32 8.48 11.79
CA VAL A 25 -7.00 9.35 10.66
C VAL A 25 -8.25 9.84 9.92
N TYR A 26 -9.23 8.94 9.70
CA TYR A 26 -10.39 9.21 8.84
C TYR A 26 -11.72 9.16 9.57
N GLY A 27 -11.76 8.82 10.85
CA GLY A 27 -12.97 8.71 11.66
C GLY A 27 -13.82 7.47 11.35
N LYS A 28 -13.33 6.54 10.51
CA LYS A 28 -14.06 5.33 10.10
C LYS A 28 -13.10 4.17 9.86
N GLU A 29 -13.62 2.96 9.97
CA GLU A 29 -12.90 1.75 9.56
C GLU A 29 -12.95 1.58 8.03
N PRO A 30 -11.94 0.90 7.43
CA PRO A 30 -12.00 0.52 6.03
C PRO A 30 -13.10 -0.53 5.82
N GLU A 31 -13.64 -0.56 4.62
CA GLU A 31 -14.56 -1.62 4.22
C GLU A 31 -13.77 -2.90 3.97
N TRP A 32 -14.02 -3.91 4.80
CA TRP A 32 -13.33 -5.19 4.72
C TRP A 32 -14.05 -6.15 3.77
N VAL A 33 -13.28 -6.76 2.88
CA VAL A 33 -13.77 -7.92 2.13
C VAL A 33 -13.76 -9.14 3.05
N ALA A 34 -14.93 -9.77 3.21
CA ALA A 34 -15.05 -10.97 4.01
C ALA A 34 -14.34 -12.14 3.29
N PRO A 35 -13.51 -12.92 4.00
CA PRO A 35 -12.94 -14.13 3.44
C PRO A 35 -14.05 -15.14 3.10
N GLN A 36 -13.91 -15.82 1.97
CA GLN A 36 -14.86 -16.85 1.53
C GLN A 36 -14.26 -18.24 1.78
N PRO A 37 -14.84 -19.04 2.66
CA PRO A 37 -14.40 -20.42 2.89
C PRO A 37 -14.61 -21.28 1.64
N PHE A 38 -13.66 -22.16 1.36
CA PHE A 38 -13.76 -23.12 0.27
C PHE A 38 -13.05 -24.44 0.62
N THR A 39 -13.40 -25.50 -0.10
CA THR A 39 -12.81 -26.82 0.10
C THR A 39 -11.93 -27.17 -1.10
N VAL A 40 -10.74 -27.67 -0.84
CA VAL A 40 -9.82 -28.19 -1.84
C VAL A 40 -9.69 -29.71 -1.67
N THR A 41 -9.85 -30.46 -2.74
CA THR A 41 -9.55 -31.88 -2.76
C THR A 41 -8.14 -32.08 -3.32
N THR A 42 -7.28 -32.69 -2.54
CA THR A 42 -5.89 -32.98 -2.91
C THR A 42 -5.85 -34.22 -3.84
N THR A 43 -4.70 -34.44 -4.49
CA THR A 43 -4.54 -35.54 -5.46
C THR A 43 -4.67 -36.93 -4.84
N ASP A 44 -4.48 -37.05 -3.52
CA ASP A 44 -4.71 -38.28 -2.74
C ASP A 44 -6.17 -38.48 -2.28
N GLY A 45 -7.07 -37.57 -2.69
CA GLY A 45 -8.49 -37.62 -2.35
C GLY A 45 -8.84 -36.99 -1.00
N THR A 46 -7.88 -36.44 -0.26
CA THR A 46 -8.12 -35.75 1.03
C THR A 46 -8.78 -34.39 0.79
N SER A 47 -9.86 -34.10 1.49
CA SER A 47 -10.52 -32.78 1.45
C SER A 47 -10.04 -31.91 2.58
N VAL A 48 -9.56 -30.72 2.24
CA VAL A 48 -9.08 -29.69 3.18
C VAL A 48 -9.99 -28.47 3.08
N GLN A 49 -10.60 -28.09 4.19
CA GLN A 49 -11.41 -26.88 4.27
C GLN A 49 -10.50 -25.69 4.64
N LEU A 50 -10.56 -24.64 3.85
CA LEU A 50 -9.81 -23.40 4.04
C LEU A 50 -10.79 -22.27 4.33
N ARG A 51 -10.39 -21.34 5.22
CA ARG A 51 -11.21 -20.16 5.57
C ARG A 51 -11.13 -19.06 4.53
N GLY A 52 -10.17 -19.14 3.61
CA GLY A 52 -9.82 -18.04 2.74
C GLY A 52 -9.03 -16.95 3.49
N GLY A 53 -8.82 -15.83 2.84
CA GLY A 53 -8.13 -14.70 3.40
C GLY A 53 -7.51 -13.79 2.34
N TYR A 54 -6.88 -12.71 2.78
CA TYR A 54 -6.22 -11.77 1.90
C TYR A 54 -4.82 -12.28 1.51
N TYR A 55 -4.49 -12.13 0.23
CA TYR A 55 -3.14 -12.32 -0.30
C TYR A 55 -2.79 -11.15 -1.26
N PRO A 56 -1.62 -10.50 -1.10
CA PRO A 56 -1.20 -9.38 -1.95
C PRO A 56 -0.72 -9.87 -3.31
N ILE A 57 -1.64 -10.13 -4.23
CA ILE A 57 -1.29 -10.52 -5.59
C ILE A 57 -0.93 -9.29 -6.39
N LYS A 58 0.23 -9.31 -7.06
CA LYS A 58 0.70 -8.26 -7.97
C LYS A 58 0.53 -8.70 -9.43
N TYR A 59 0.50 -7.74 -10.34
CA TYR A 59 0.55 -8.03 -11.78
C TYR A 59 1.98 -8.36 -12.19
N ASP A 60 2.12 -9.27 -13.18
CA ASP A 60 3.42 -9.61 -13.74
C ASP A 60 3.88 -8.52 -14.73
N PRO A 61 4.92 -7.72 -14.38
CA PRO A 61 5.41 -6.68 -15.28
C PRO A 61 6.07 -7.25 -16.54
N ALA A 62 6.64 -8.47 -16.49
CA ALA A 62 7.30 -9.08 -17.62
C ALA A 62 6.33 -9.67 -18.66
N ALA A 63 5.11 -9.99 -18.25
CA ALA A 63 4.10 -10.62 -19.12
C ALA A 63 3.12 -9.62 -19.75
N SER A 64 3.25 -8.33 -19.47
CA SER A 64 2.34 -7.30 -19.97
C SER A 64 3.10 -6.13 -20.59
N GLN A 65 3.06 -5.98 -21.92
CA GLN A 65 3.58 -4.79 -22.61
C GLN A 65 2.96 -3.48 -22.10
N ARG A 66 1.72 -3.53 -21.61
CA ARG A 66 1.07 -2.40 -20.94
C ARG A 66 1.60 -2.13 -19.52
N ALA A 67 2.31 -3.06 -18.89
CA ALA A 67 2.87 -2.82 -17.56
C ALA A 67 4.07 -1.89 -17.60
N GLU A 68 4.91 -1.97 -18.66
CA GLU A 68 5.99 -0.99 -18.89
C GLU A 68 5.39 0.41 -19.19
N GLU A 69 4.42 0.50 -20.10
CA GLU A 69 3.75 1.78 -20.41
C GLU A 69 3.06 2.38 -19.17
N HIS A 70 2.47 1.55 -18.30
CA HIS A 70 1.85 2.03 -17.06
C HIS A 70 2.88 2.36 -15.98
N ALA A 71 4.00 1.64 -15.88
CA ALA A 71 5.09 1.98 -14.97
C ALA A 71 5.74 3.30 -15.38
N ASP A 72 5.96 3.51 -16.68
CA ASP A 72 6.49 4.77 -17.21
C ASP A 72 5.47 5.90 -17.07
N ALA A 73 4.19 5.67 -17.34
CA ALA A 73 3.13 6.66 -17.15
C ALA A 73 2.90 6.97 -15.68
N GLU A 74 2.98 6.00 -14.77
CA GLU A 74 2.93 6.25 -13.32
C GLU A 74 4.18 6.99 -12.83
N SER A 75 5.37 6.65 -13.34
CA SER A 75 6.60 7.35 -13.00
C SER A 75 6.59 8.79 -13.52
N ALA A 76 6.16 9.01 -14.78
CA ALA A 76 5.98 10.34 -15.33
C ALA A 76 4.88 11.13 -14.59
N LYS A 77 3.78 10.46 -14.22
CA LYS A 77 2.72 11.06 -13.42
C LYS A 77 3.19 11.38 -12.00
N ARG A 78 4.04 10.56 -11.38
CA ARG A 78 4.69 10.84 -10.09
C ARG A 78 5.64 12.02 -10.18
N GLN A 79 6.47 12.11 -11.23
CA GLN A 79 7.36 13.25 -11.46
C GLN A 79 6.59 14.55 -11.67
N LEU A 80 5.50 14.52 -12.44
CA LEU A 80 4.62 15.68 -12.64
C LEU A 80 3.78 16.00 -11.40
N GLN A 81 3.37 14.99 -10.64
CA GLN A 81 2.60 15.13 -9.41
C GLN A 81 3.46 15.50 -8.20
N GLY A 82 4.75 15.16 -8.19
CA GLY A 82 5.68 15.46 -7.09
C GLY A 82 5.74 16.94 -6.71
N ALA A 83 5.35 17.84 -7.62
CA ALA A 83 5.23 19.26 -7.34
C ALA A 83 3.92 19.65 -6.61
N TYR A 84 2.85 18.85 -6.72
CA TYR A 84 1.50 19.24 -6.28
C TYR A 84 0.78 18.23 -5.43
N THR A 85 1.22 16.97 -5.36
CA THR A 85 0.54 15.92 -4.59
C THR A 85 1.10 15.75 -3.19
N THR A 86 0.20 15.36 -2.29
CA THR A 86 0.53 14.97 -0.93
C THR A 86 1.20 13.60 -0.97
N ALA A 87 2.43 13.51 -0.46
CA ALA A 87 3.11 12.22 -0.28
C ALA A 87 2.27 11.32 0.64
N THR A 88 2.04 10.09 0.23
CA THR A 88 1.24 9.11 0.99
C THR A 88 1.76 7.70 0.78
N THR A 89 1.60 6.85 1.79
CA THR A 89 1.95 5.44 1.75
C THR A 89 1.11 4.64 0.75
N ARG A 90 1.59 3.44 0.38
CA ARG A 90 0.83 2.49 -0.43
C ARG A 90 -0.20 1.78 0.45
N ARG A 91 -1.48 1.81 0.01
CA ARG A 91 -2.62 1.27 0.77
C ARG A 91 -3.44 0.28 -0.05
N SER A 92 -2.77 -0.50 -0.90
CA SER A 92 -3.44 -1.48 -1.77
C SER A 92 -4.20 -2.56 -1.00
N PHE A 93 -3.74 -2.90 0.20
CA PHE A 93 -4.36 -3.90 1.08
C PHE A 93 -5.70 -3.47 1.69
N THR A 94 -6.06 -2.19 1.65
CA THR A 94 -7.37 -1.68 2.09
C THR A 94 -8.41 -1.65 0.97
N LYS A 95 -8.04 -2.05 -0.26
CA LYS A 95 -8.91 -1.99 -1.44
C LYS A 95 -9.32 -3.38 -1.87
N ALA A 96 -10.63 -3.58 -2.09
CA ALA A 96 -11.11 -4.76 -2.78
C ALA A 96 -10.54 -4.82 -4.20
N ARG A 97 -10.23 -6.02 -4.67
CA ARG A 97 -9.87 -6.21 -6.07
C ARG A 97 -11.12 -6.03 -6.92
N ALA A 98 -11.03 -5.24 -8.00
CA ALA A 98 -12.08 -5.19 -9.00
C ALA A 98 -12.20 -6.56 -9.69
N GLU A 99 -13.39 -7.15 -9.67
CA GLU A 99 -13.64 -8.49 -10.21
C GLU A 99 -13.40 -8.59 -11.73
N GLU A 100 -13.43 -7.48 -12.44
CA GLU A 100 -13.37 -7.41 -13.89
C GLU A 100 -12.04 -6.93 -14.49
N VAL A 101 -10.92 -7.09 -13.82
CA VAL A 101 -9.63 -6.80 -14.47
C VAL A 101 -9.22 -7.99 -15.34
N SER A 102 -9.90 -8.14 -16.47
CA SER A 102 -9.55 -9.15 -17.48
C SER A 102 -8.25 -8.78 -18.20
N GLY A 103 -7.41 -9.77 -18.45
CA GLY A 103 -6.28 -9.68 -19.37
C GLY A 103 -4.94 -9.22 -18.78
N ARG A 104 -4.83 -9.03 -17.47
CA ARG A 104 -3.53 -8.79 -16.83
C ARG A 104 -3.04 -10.06 -16.15
N PRO A 105 -1.92 -10.66 -16.60
CA PRO A 105 -1.36 -11.81 -15.93
C PRO A 105 -0.94 -11.47 -14.50
N LEU A 106 -1.24 -12.38 -13.59
CA LEU A 106 -0.93 -12.25 -12.16
C LEU A 106 0.41 -12.90 -11.86
N LEU A 107 1.20 -12.25 -11.02
CA LEU A 107 2.46 -12.79 -10.53
C LEU A 107 2.20 -13.69 -9.32
N TYR A 108 2.20 -15.01 -9.54
CA TYR A 108 2.03 -16.02 -8.49
C TYR A 108 3.39 -16.38 -7.87
N THR A 109 3.98 -15.46 -7.08
CA THR A 109 5.23 -15.70 -6.39
C THR A 109 5.15 -15.34 -4.92
N LEU A 110 5.98 -15.98 -4.09
CA LEU A 110 6.12 -15.62 -2.69
C LEU A 110 6.72 -14.20 -2.47
N GLY A 111 7.31 -13.60 -3.50
CA GLY A 111 7.78 -12.21 -3.47
C GLY A 111 6.65 -11.21 -3.15
N GLY A 112 5.42 -11.51 -3.58
CA GLY A 112 4.23 -10.73 -3.22
C GLY A 112 3.96 -10.71 -1.71
N LEU A 113 4.28 -11.78 -0.99
CA LEU A 113 4.13 -11.86 0.46
C LEU A 113 5.03 -10.83 1.15
N TYR A 114 6.33 -10.85 0.87
CA TYR A 114 7.29 -9.94 1.51
C TYR A 114 6.96 -8.47 1.21
N SER A 115 6.70 -8.13 -0.04
CA SER A 115 6.35 -6.76 -0.40
C SER A 115 4.99 -6.34 0.19
N GLY A 116 4.02 -7.26 0.31
CA GLY A 116 2.74 -6.96 0.95
C GLY A 116 2.86 -6.71 2.45
N VAL A 117 3.68 -7.48 3.15
CA VAL A 117 3.99 -7.26 4.58
C VAL A 117 4.70 -5.92 4.76
N ASN A 118 5.69 -5.61 3.93
CA ASN A 118 6.39 -4.32 3.98
C ASN A 118 5.44 -3.15 3.73
N ASP A 119 4.55 -3.25 2.73
CA ASP A 119 3.56 -2.21 2.44
C ASP A 119 2.65 -1.94 3.65
N VAL A 120 2.21 -3.01 4.36
CA VAL A 120 1.36 -2.87 5.56
C VAL A 120 2.13 -2.23 6.71
N ILE A 121 3.33 -2.74 7.02
CA ILE A 121 4.16 -2.20 8.11
C ILE A 121 4.53 -0.74 7.84
N HIS A 122 4.93 -0.45 6.61
CA HIS A 122 5.27 0.90 6.18
C HIS A 122 4.09 1.87 6.33
N ASP A 123 2.89 1.44 5.91
CA ASP A 123 1.68 2.24 6.06
C ASP A 123 1.32 2.46 7.53
N LEU A 124 1.41 1.44 8.38
CA LEU A 124 1.15 1.57 9.81
C LEU A 124 2.14 2.52 10.51
N ALA A 125 3.41 2.51 10.08
CA ALA A 125 4.46 3.34 10.67
C ALA A 125 4.42 4.80 10.21
N TRP A 126 4.17 5.05 8.92
CA TRP A 126 4.45 6.36 8.31
C TRP A 126 3.23 7.13 7.82
N HIS A 127 2.07 6.47 7.62
CA HIS A 127 0.92 7.13 7.00
C HIS A 127 0.42 8.36 7.79
N GLU A 128 0.24 8.20 9.10
CA GLU A 128 -0.24 9.27 9.99
C GLU A 128 0.77 10.42 10.07
N TRP A 129 2.04 10.06 10.20
CA TRP A 129 3.14 11.04 10.19
C TRP A 129 3.20 11.84 8.87
N LEU A 130 3.07 11.16 7.72
CA LEU A 130 3.06 11.83 6.41
C LEU A 130 1.89 12.81 6.27
N ILE A 131 0.72 12.48 6.80
CA ILE A 131 -0.44 13.40 6.81
C ILE A 131 -0.08 14.66 7.60
N ASP A 132 0.47 14.51 8.79
CA ASP A 132 0.82 15.65 9.65
C ASP A 132 1.97 16.46 9.07
N ALA A 133 3.03 15.82 8.57
CA ALA A 133 4.11 16.48 7.86
C ALA A 133 3.61 17.32 6.67
N ASN A 134 2.71 16.75 5.87
CA ASN A 134 2.10 17.46 4.73
C ASN A 134 1.24 18.67 5.19
N ARG A 135 0.52 18.55 6.31
CA ARG A 135 -0.24 19.68 6.89
C ARG A 135 0.69 20.80 7.32
N LEU A 136 1.78 20.45 8.03
CA LEU A 136 2.79 21.41 8.45
C LEU A 136 3.45 22.13 7.27
N LEU A 137 3.89 21.37 6.26
CA LEU A 137 4.55 21.91 5.06
C LEU A 137 3.63 22.79 4.18
N ARG A 138 2.30 22.68 4.37
CA ARG A 138 1.31 23.54 3.71
C ARG A 138 0.97 24.80 4.50
N SER A 139 1.34 24.88 5.77
CA SER A 139 1.10 26.07 6.60
C SER A 139 1.95 27.23 6.14
N HIS A 140 1.34 28.37 5.81
CA HIS A 140 2.05 29.58 5.40
C HIS A 140 3.02 30.07 6.48
N THR A 141 2.61 30.02 7.75
CA THR A 141 3.45 30.45 8.88
C THR A 141 4.70 29.57 9.01
N ILE A 142 4.54 28.25 8.85
CA ILE A 142 5.67 27.31 8.92
C ILE A 142 6.56 27.47 7.68
N ASP A 143 5.98 27.64 6.50
CA ASP A 143 6.73 27.90 5.26
C ASP A 143 7.60 29.14 5.40
N GLN A 144 7.04 30.23 5.93
CA GLN A 144 7.77 31.47 6.16
C GLN A 144 8.90 31.25 7.17
N ALA A 145 8.63 30.63 8.31
CA ALA A 145 9.64 30.34 9.32
C ALA A 145 10.78 29.46 8.79
N ILE A 146 10.46 28.43 7.99
CA ILE A 146 11.49 27.59 7.37
C ILE A 146 12.37 28.41 6.43
N ARG A 147 11.78 29.26 5.60
CA ARG A 147 12.53 30.10 4.65
C ARG A 147 13.43 31.13 5.37
N GLU A 148 12.92 31.72 6.42
CA GLU A 148 13.66 32.74 7.21
C GLU A 148 14.84 32.15 7.99
N HIS A 149 14.66 30.93 8.57
CA HIS A 149 15.68 30.33 9.44
C HIS A 149 16.64 29.38 8.72
N TYR A 150 16.16 28.66 7.68
CA TYR A 150 16.92 27.60 7.00
C TYR A 150 17.14 27.85 5.51
N GLY A 151 16.54 28.92 4.96
CA GLY A 151 16.62 29.26 3.56
C GLY A 151 15.52 28.61 2.68
N PRO A 152 15.37 29.12 1.44
CA PRO A 152 14.27 28.69 0.56
C PRO A 152 14.35 27.22 0.10
N GLU A 153 15.55 26.63 0.09
CA GLU A 153 15.77 25.26 -0.37
C GLU A 153 15.37 24.21 0.67
N ALA A 154 15.39 24.56 1.96
CA ALA A 154 15.07 23.63 3.04
C ALA A 154 13.67 23.03 2.91
N LYS A 155 12.68 23.82 2.50
CA LYS A 155 11.33 23.33 2.24
C LYS A 155 11.30 22.25 1.17
N GLN A 156 12.10 22.40 0.12
CA GLN A 156 12.17 21.41 -0.95
C GLN A 156 12.81 20.11 -0.45
N GLN A 157 13.85 20.20 0.38
CA GLN A 157 14.46 19.03 1.02
C GLN A 157 13.46 18.27 1.90
N PHE A 158 12.68 18.98 2.73
CA PHE A 158 11.62 18.33 3.53
C PHE A 158 10.56 17.63 2.67
N LYS A 159 10.18 18.21 1.53
CA LYS A 159 9.26 17.56 0.59
C LYS A 159 9.88 16.32 -0.05
N THR A 160 11.15 16.36 -0.41
CA THR A 160 11.88 15.20 -0.95
C THR A 160 11.92 14.09 0.09
N TRP A 161 12.31 14.36 1.34
CA TRP A 161 12.29 13.36 2.40
C TRP A 161 10.90 12.76 2.64
N ALA A 162 9.85 13.58 2.62
CA ALA A 162 8.49 13.06 2.76
C ALA A 162 8.09 12.17 1.58
N ALA A 163 8.58 12.45 0.37
CA ALA A 163 8.37 11.60 -0.80
C ALA A 163 9.14 10.28 -0.69
N ASP A 164 10.41 10.32 -0.30
CA ASP A 164 11.27 9.14 -0.12
C ASP A 164 10.67 8.21 0.96
N ILE A 165 10.25 8.79 2.09
CA ILE A 165 9.54 8.03 3.14
C ILE A 165 8.23 7.44 2.59
N ALA A 166 7.46 8.16 1.80
CA ALA A 166 6.20 7.66 1.25
C ALA A 166 6.42 6.49 0.26
N GLU A 167 7.55 6.46 -0.44
CA GLU A 167 7.94 5.40 -1.36
C GLU A 167 8.59 4.20 -0.66
N GLY A 168 9.09 4.40 0.57
CA GLY A 168 9.76 3.36 1.36
C GLY A 168 11.24 3.21 1.02
N GLU A 169 11.87 4.32 0.59
CA GLU A 169 13.32 4.42 0.30
C GLU A 169 14.11 4.96 1.50
#